data_101d683cef7cf239d9aa0de9c5b878ee
#
_entry.id   101d683cef7cf239d9aa0de9c5b878ee
#
_cell.length_a   1.000
_cell.length_b   1.000
_cell.length_c   1.000
_cell.angle_alpha   90.00
_cell.angle_beta   90.00
_cell.angle_gamma   90.00
#
_symmetry.space_group_name_H-M   'P 1'
#
loop_
_entity.id
_entity.type
_entity.pdbx_description
1 polymer ?
#
loop_
_entity_poly.entity_id
_entity_poly.type
_entity_poly.pdbx_seq_one_letter_code
_entity_poly.pdbx_strand_id
1 'polypeptide(L)'
;MTGRKTAGKKAAGGLPEPAPAARQRFRRTLLRWYDRNGRDLPWRRTDDPYHILVSEIMLQQTQVDRVLPKYHEWLGKFPSFHALADAGEEAAVRTWYPLGYNIRPRRLHAIAREAVASYGGRLPDDEATLRSFKGIGPYTAGALMSFAFRRRAPILDTNVARVLFRVIVGRGDLKSHRMKRHLWKVSALMVPHRRAFDFNQAIMDFGALVCTARRPKCEGCPMSGMCRAYPFDPASGDAPR
;
A
#
# COMPACT_ATOMS: atom_id res chain seq x y z
N MET A 1 50.69 2.67 -33.45
CA MET A 1 49.79 1.57 -33.01
C MET A 1 48.73 2.18 -32.13
N THR A 2 47.56 2.45 -32.70
CA THR A 2 46.44 3.15 -32.09
C THR A 2 45.44 2.13 -31.55
N GLY A 3 45.43 1.97 -30.24
CA GLY A 3 44.46 1.10 -29.53
C GLY A 3 43.07 1.73 -29.45
N ARG A 4 42.14 1.25 -30.25
CA ARG A 4 40.72 1.63 -30.24
C ARG A 4 40.05 1.04 -28.99
N LYS A 5 39.74 1.90 -27.98
CA LYS A 5 38.86 1.50 -26.89
C LYS A 5 37.43 1.35 -27.40
N THR A 6 36.94 0.13 -27.48
CA THR A 6 35.55 -0.19 -27.78
C THR A 6 34.70 0.17 -26.53
N ALA A 7 33.97 1.29 -26.62
CA ALA A 7 32.95 1.62 -25.66
C ALA A 7 31.78 0.63 -25.78
N GLY A 8 31.65 -0.23 -24.79
CA GLY A 8 30.53 -1.16 -24.70
C GLY A 8 29.20 -0.38 -24.62
N LYS A 9 28.36 -0.56 -25.66
CA LYS A 9 26.97 -0.09 -25.68
C LYS A 9 26.24 -0.63 -24.44
N LYS A 10 25.93 0.22 -23.47
CA LYS A 10 24.94 -0.10 -22.42
C LYS A 10 23.62 -0.38 -23.12
N ALA A 11 23.21 -1.63 -23.15
CA ALA A 11 21.89 -2.03 -23.60
C ALA A 11 20.85 -1.24 -22.81
N ALA A 12 20.00 -0.49 -23.50
CA ALA A 12 18.84 0.20 -22.95
C ALA A 12 17.74 -0.83 -22.62
N GLY A 13 18.03 -1.72 -21.67
CA GLY A 13 17.08 -2.70 -21.17
C GLY A 13 16.05 -2.00 -20.28
N GLY A 14 14.77 -2.14 -20.63
CA GLY A 14 13.65 -1.70 -19.76
C GLY A 14 13.75 -2.37 -18.38
N LEU A 15 13.12 -1.77 -17.36
CA LEU A 15 13.01 -2.40 -16.04
C LEU A 15 12.23 -3.72 -16.15
N PRO A 16 12.62 -4.79 -15.42
CA PRO A 16 12.06 -6.11 -15.60
C PRO A 16 10.60 -6.20 -15.19
N GLU A 17 9.77 -6.78 -16.06
CA GLU A 17 8.39 -7.16 -15.77
C GLU A 17 8.29 -8.67 -15.54
N PRO A 18 7.43 -9.11 -14.62
CA PRO A 18 7.28 -10.53 -14.35
C PRO A 18 6.50 -11.23 -15.45
N ALA A 19 7.06 -12.31 -15.99
CA ALA A 19 6.39 -13.20 -16.96
C ALA A 19 5.11 -13.81 -16.33
N PRO A 20 4.11 -14.25 -17.13
CA PRO A 20 2.86 -14.82 -16.64
C PRO A 20 3.05 -15.94 -15.62
N ALA A 21 3.95 -16.88 -15.87
CA ALA A 21 4.26 -17.99 -14.96
C ALA A 21 4.85 -17.49 -13.61
N ALA A 22 5.74 -16.49 -13.65
CA ALA A 22 6.31 -15.89 -12.45
C ALA A 22 5.23 -15.16 -11.62
N ARG A 23 4.30 -14.44 -12.27
CA ARG A 23 3.15 -13.80 -11.61
C ARG A 23 2.27 -14.84 -10.90
N GLN A 24 1.97 -15.95 -11.58
CA GLN A 24 1.15 -17.01 -11.00
C GLN A 24 1.84 -17.67 -9.80
N ARG A 25 3.15 -17.97 -9.92
CA ARG A 25 3.94 -18.53 -8.82
C ARG A 25 3.96 -17.59 -7.61
N PHE A 26 4.23 -16.30 -7.82
CA PHE A 26 4.24 -15.29 -6.76
C PHE A 26 2.88 -15.21 -6.05
N ARG A 27 1.78 -15.06 -6.80
CA ARG A 27 0.41 -14.99 -6.24
C ARG A 27 0.07 -16.19 -5.38
N ARG A 28 0.35 -17.39 -5.88
CA ARG A 28 0.09 -18.63 -5.16
C ARG A 28 0.91 -18.74 -3.88
N THR A 29 2.19 -18.41 -3.94
CA THR A 29 3.08 -18.44 -2.76
C THR A 29 2.64 -17.42 -1.72
N LEU A 30 2.33 -16.20 -2.14
CA LEU A 30 1.90 -15.12 -1.26
C LEU A 30 0.55 -15.43 -0.56
N LEU A 31 -0.43 -15.88 -1.32
CA LEU A 31 -1.75 -16.20 -0.77
C LEU A 31 -1.70 -17.39 0.19
N ARG A 32 -0.92 -18.45 -0.12
CA ARG A 32 -0.72 -19.56 0.83
C ARG A 32 -0.07 -19.11 2.14
N TRP A 33 0.87 -18.19 2.06
CA TRP A 33 1.48 -17.61 3.25
C TRP A 33 0.45 -16.78 4.04
N TYR A 34 -0.34 -15.97 3.36
CA TYR A 34 -1.36 -15.12 3.96
C TYR A 34 -2.47 -15.93 4.64
N ASP A 35 -2.92 -17.01 4.05
CA ASP A 35 -3.94 -17.91 4.63
C ASP A 35 -3.55 -18.45 6.03
N ARG A 36 -2.24 -18.43 6.36
CA ARG A 36 -1.70 -18.92 7.66
C ARG A 36 -1.21 -17.81 8.58
N ASN A 37 -0.87 -16.65 8.04
CA ASN A 37 -0.13 -15.61 8.76
C ASN A 37 -0.77 -14.23 8.67
N GLY A 38 -1.89 -14.09 7.96
CA GLY A 38 -2.59 -12.83 7.79
C GLY A 38 -3.04 -12.27 9.14
N ARG A 39 -2.79 -10.97 9.36
CA ARG A 39 -3.22 -10.29 10.58
C ARG A 39 -4.74 -10.10 10.59
N ASP A 40 -5.35 -10.34 11.72
CA ASP A 40 -6.74 -10.04 11.96
C ASP A 40 -6.87 -8.60 12.48
N LEU A 41 -7.39 -7.71 11.63
CA LEU A 41 -7.51 -6.30 11.93
C LEU A 41 -8.97 -5.84 11.72
N PRO A 42 -9.53 -4.96 12.59
CA PRO A 42 -10.95 -4.61 12.54
C PRO A 42 -11.39 -4.02 11.20
N TRP A 43 -10.55 -3.21 10.55
CA TRP A 43 -10.83 -2.63 9.23
C TRP A 43 -10.74 -3.61 8.06
N ARG A 44 -10.39 -4.88 8.30
CA ARG A 44 -10.43 -5.96 7.31
C ARG A 44 -11.72 -6.77 7.36
N ARG A 45 -12.51 -6.58 8.43
CA ARG A 45 -13.78 -7.26 8.66
C ARG A 45 -14.98 -6.44 8.19
N THR A 46 -14.75 -5.29 7.57
CA THR A 46 -15.78 -4.40 7.04
C THR A 46 -15.51 -4.09 5.58
N ASP A 47 -16.53 -3.72 4.85
CA ASP A 47 -16.47 -3.12 3.51
C ASP A 47 -17.01 -1.69 3.50
N ASP A 48 -17.31 -1.11 4.67
CA ASP A 48 -17.71 0.29 4.81
C ASP A 48 -16.57 1.22 4.36
N PRO A 49 -16.78 2.04 3.29
CA PRO A 49 -15.75 2.92 2.77
C PRO A 49 -15.27 3.97 3.78
N TYR A 50 -16.12 4.40 4.70
CA TYR A 50 -15.75 5.33 5.77
C TYR A 50 -14.77 4.68 6.76
N HIS A 51 -15.10 3.52 7.25
CA HIS A 51 -14.27 2.76 8.18
C HIS A 51 -12.89 2.44 7.59
N ILE A 52 -12.87 2.04 6.32
CA ILE A 52 -11.63 1.74 5.60
C ILE A 52 -10.82 3.01 5.38
N LEU A 53 -11.44 4.12 4.94
CA LEU A 53 -10.75 5.40 4.78
C LEU A 53 -10.12 5.89 6.09
N VAL A 54 -10.85 5.79 7.21
CA VAL A 54 -10.33 6.16 8.54
C VAL A 54 -9.07 5.37 8.85
N SER A 55 -9.11 4.05 8.70
CA SER A 55 -7.95 3.19 8.97
C SER A 55 -6.77 3.52 8.06
N GLU A 56 -6.99 3.70 6.75
CA GLU A 56 -5.95 4.00 5.77
C GLU A 56 -5.25 5.34 6.07
N ILE A 57 -6.01 6.35 6.49
CA ILE A 57 -5.43 7.64 6.88
C ILE A 57 -4.71 7.56 8.24
N MET A 58 -5.23 6.78 9.20
CA MET A 58 -4.56 6.57 10.49
C MET A 58 -3.24 5.83 10.36
N LEU A 59 -3.18 4.85 9.47
CA LEU A 59 -1.98 4.03 9.23
C LEU A 59 -0.86 4.75 8.48
N GLN A 60 -1.12 5.93 7.89
CA GLN A 60 -0.07 6.73 7.29
C GLN A 60 1.00 7.10 8.33
N GLN A 61 2.20 6.52 8.22
CA GLN A 61 3.35 6.73 9.12
C GLN A 61 3.07 6.42 10.61
N THR A 62 2.07 5.60 10.89
CA THR A 62 1.71 5.19 12.26
C THR A 62 1.61 3.66 12.33
N GLN A 63 2.14 3.08 13.40
CA GLN A 63 2.12 1.63 13.61
C GLN A 63 0.72 1.15 14.00
N VAL A 64 0.39 -0.10 13.64
CA VAL A 64 -0.91 -0.72 13.87
C VAL A 64 -1.33 -0.67 15.34
N ASP A 65 -0.41 -0.99 16.26
CA ASP A 65 -0.70 -1.04 17.70
C ASP A 65 -1.14 0.31 18.28
N ARG A 66 -0.64 1.41 17.70
CA ARG A 66 -1.07 2.77 18.07
C ARG A 66 -2.39 3.16 17.42
N VAL A 67 -2.68 2.61 16.25
CA VAL A 67 -3.92 2.91 15.50
C VAL A 67 -5.12 2.16 16.08
N LEU A 68 -4.97 0.89 16.48
CA LEU A 68 -6.07 0.04 16.95
C LEU A 68 -6.98 0.71 18.01
N PRO A 69 -6.46 1.19 19.17
CA PRO A 69 -7.31 1.81 20.17
C PRO A 69 -7.94 3.12 19.67
N LYS A 70 -7.19 3.89 18.89
CA LYS A 70 -7.67 5.18 18.34
C LYS A 70 -8.73 4.99 17.27
N TYR A 71 -8.66 3.94 16.48
CA TYR A 71 -9.66 3.59 15.48
C TYR A 71 -11.03 3.31 16.12
N HIS A 72 -11.05 2.55 17.21
CA HIS A 72 -12.28 2.28 17.97
C HIS A 72 -12.84 3.54 18.62
N GLU A 73 -11.98 4.35 19.25
CA GLU A 73 -12.37 5.63 19.84
C GLU A 73 -12.97 6.57 18.79
N TRP A 74 -12.33 6.65 17.62
CA TRP A 74 -12.77 7.50 16.51
C TRP A 74 -14.14 7.11 16.01
N LEU A 75 -14.34 5.82 15.71
CA LEU A 75 -15.62 5.33 15.20
C LEU A 75 -16.74 5.41 16.24
N GLY A 76 -16.41 5.30 17.52
CA GLY A 76 -17.37 5.55 18.60
C GLY A 76 -17.86 6.98 18.66
N LYS A 77 -17.00 7.96 18.34
CA LYS A 77 -17.35 9.39 18.31
C LYS A 77 -17.93 9.86 16.99
N PHE A 78 -17.39 9.37 15.90
CA PHE A 78 -17.72 9.75 14.52
C PHE A 78 -18.03 8.48 13.70
N PRO A 79 -19.23 7.88 13.87
CA PRO A 79 -19.55 6.59 13.23
C PRO A 79 -19.80 6.69 11.72
N SER A 80 -19.87 7.90 11.13
CA SER A 80 -20.16 8.10 9.72
C SER A 80 -19.56 9.40 9.19
N PHE A 81 -19.59 9.58 7.87
CA PHE A 81 -19.22 10.86 7.24
C PHE A 81 -20.06 12.02 7.75
N HIS A 82 -21.38 11.83 7.96
CA HIS A 82 -22.26 12.87 8.50
C HIS A 82 -21.82 13.26 9.92
N ALA A 83 -21.67 12.28 10.80
CA ALA A 83 -21.24 12.56 12.18
C ALA A 83 -19.86 13.26 12.24
N LEU A 84 -18.94 12.92 11.36
CA LEU A 84 -17.64 13.59 11.29
C LEU A 84 -17.75 15.01 10.72
N ALA A 85 -18.56 15.21 9.66
CA ALA A 85 -18.75 16.53 9.07
C ALA A 85 -19.41 17.51 10.07
N ASP A 86 -20.41 17.05 10.83
CA ASP A 86 -21.16 17.85 11.81
C ASP A 86 -20.33 18.18 13.05
N ALA A 87 -19.39 17.31 13.45
CA ALA A 87 -18.58 17.48 14.66
C ALA A 87 -17.57 18.65 14.60
N GLY A 88 -17.24 19.11 13.41
CA GLY A 88 -16.27 20.17 13.18
C GLY A 88 -14.80 19.72 13.21
N GLU A 89 -13.96 20.49 12.55
CA GLU A 89 -12.54 20.18 12.37
C GLU A 89 -11.77 20.08 13.69
N GLU A 90 -12.05 20.97 14.63
CA GLU A 90 -11.35 20.97 15.92
C GLU A 90 -11.64 19.70 16.75
N ALA A 91 -12.88 19.21 16.75
CA ALA A 91 -13.25 17.98 17.42
C ALA A 91 -12.52 16.78 16.81
N ALA A 92 -12.40 16.74 15.47
CA ALA A 92 -11.63 15.75 14.75
C ALA A 92 -10.13 15.78 15.16
N VAL A 93 -9.52 16.96 15.21
CA VAL A 93 -8.12 17.13 15.61
C VAL A 93 -7.89 16.73 17.07
N ARG A 94 -8.76 17.14 17.99
CA ARG A 94 -8.65 16.74 19.41
C ARG A 94 -8.76 15.21 19.58
N THR A 95 -9.71 14.59 18.92
CA THR A 95 -9.91 13.13 19.01
C THR A 95 -8.74 12.35 18.40
N TRP A 96 -8.06 12.92 17.41
CA TRP A 96 -6.92 12.28 16.74
C TRP A 96 -5.67 12.14 17.63
N TYR A 97 -5.53 13.00 18.63
CA TYR A 97 -4.39 12.95 19.55
C TYR A 97 -4.32 11.58 20.28
N PRO A 98 -3.15 10.92 20.41
CA PRO A 98 -1.79 11.40 20.16
C PRO A 98 -1.14 10.83 18.87
N LEU A 99 -1.89 10.53 17.81
CA LEU A 99 -1.32 9.91 16.59
C LEU A 99 -0.33 10.83 15.83
N GLY A 100 -0.39 12.16 16.09
CA GLY A 100 0.48 13.13 15.40
C GLY A 100 0.08 13.40 13.94
N TYR A 101 0.89 14.19 13.22
CA TYR A 101 0.62 14.59 11.83
C TYR A 101 -0.79 15.16 11.64
N ASN A 102 -1.12 16.24 12.38
CA ASN A 102 -2.47 16.81 12.53
C ASN A 102 -3.12 17.32 11.24
N ILE A 103 -2.43 17.33 10.12
CA ILE A 103 -3.03 17.55 8.80
C ILE A 103 -3.95 16.39 8.38
N ARG A 104 -3.75 15.18 8.92
CA ARG A 104 -4.55 14.00 8.54
C ARG A 104 -6.01 14.07 9.01
N PRO A 105 -6.31 14.38 10.29
CA PRO A 105 -7.70 14.54 10.73
C PRO A 105 -8.40 15.72 10.04
N ARG A 106 -7.67 16.81 9.72
CA ARG A 106 -8.21 17.93 8.94
C ARG A 106 -8.62 17.49 7.53
N ARG A 107 -7.77 16.70 6.86
CA ARG A 107 -8.08 16.13 5.55
C ARG A 107 -9.27 15.18 5.61
N LEU A 108 -9.32 14.30 6.63
CA LEU A 108 -10.42 13.36 6.81
C LEU A 108 -11.74 14.07 7.04
N HIS A 109 -11.75 15.15 7.85
CA HIS A 109 -12.91 16.01 8.04
C HIS A 109 -13.32 16.72 6.75
N ALA A 110 -12.38 17.27 5.98
CA ALA A 110 -12.67 17.89 4.68
C ALA A 110 -13.28 16.89 3.68
N ILE A 111 -12.76 15.66 3.63
CA ILE A 111 -13.33 14.57 2.83
C ILE A 111 -14.76 14.25 3.28
N ALA A 112 -15.01 14.22 4.60
CA ALA A 112 -16.34 13.95 5.12
C ALA A 112 -17.35 15.04 4.72
N ARG A 113 -16.96 16.31 4.80
CA ARG A 113 -17.80 17.43 4.36
C ARG A 113 -18.12 17.35 2.87
N GLU A 114 -17.12 17.07 2.04
CA GLU A 114 -17.30 16.93 0.59
C GLU A 114 -18.18 15.72 0.26
N ALA A 115 -17.99 14.58 0.94
CA ALA A 115 -18.81 13.39 0.78
C ALA A 115 -20.29 13.66 1.12
N VAL A 116 -20.55 14.40 2.20
CA VAL A 116 -21.93 14.79 2.58
C VAL A 116 -22.51 15.75 1.59
N ALA A 117 -21.78 16.81 1.22
CA ALA A 117 -22.30 17.88 0.36
C ALA A 117 -22.55 17.42 -1.08
N SER A 118 -21.70 16.56 -1.64
CA SER A 118 -21.71 16.21 -3.06
C SER A 118 -22.14 14.79 -3.36
N TYR A 119 -22.08 13.88 -2.38
CA TYR A 119 -22.29 12.44 -2.58
C TYR A 119 -23.24 11.79 -1.55
N GLY A 120 -24.04 12.59 -0.83
CA GLY A 120 -25.02 12.09 0.13
C GLY A 120 -24.42 11.29 1.29
N GLY A 121 -23.21 11.67 1.74
CA GLY A 121 -22.51 10.99 2.84
C GLY A 121 -21.90 9.63 2.46
N ARG A 122 -21.61 9.41 1.19
CA ARG A 122 -20.96 8.18 0.66
C ARG A 122 -19.72 8.55 -0.15
N LEU A 123 -18.80 7.62 -0.31
CA LEU A 123 -17.73 7.77 -1.31
C LEU A 123 -18.18 7.15 -2.64
N PRO A 124 -17.80 7.78 -3.78
CA PRO A 124 -18.02 7.19 -5.09
C PRO A 124 -17.13 5.94 -5.30
N ASP A 125 -17.63 4.95 -6.05
CA ASP A 125 -16.89 3.72 -6.41
C ASP A 125 -16.11 3.86 -7.73
N ASP A 126 -15.63 5.06 -8.01
CA ASP A 126 -14.81 5.42 -9.17
C ASP A 126 -13.47 6.01 -8.74
N GLU A 127 -12.35 5.42 -9.25
CA GLU A 127 -11.00 5.82 -8.86
C GLU A 127 -10.69 7.28 -9.22
N ALA A 128 -11.14 7.77 -10.37
CA ALA A 128 -10.86 9.12 -10.82
C ALA A 128 -11.52 10.14 -9.89
N THR A 129 -12.79 9.92 -9.54
CA THR A 129 -13.54 10.76 -8.61
C THR A 129 -12.97 10.64 -7.17
N LEU A 130 -12.61 9.46 -6.69
CA LEU A 130 -11.94 9.33 -5.40
C LEU A 130 -10.65 10.15 -5.33
N ARG A 131 -9.88 10.20 -6.40
CA ARG A 131 -8.63 10.96 -6.47
C ARG A 131 -8.82 12.47 -6.57
N SER A 132 -10.01 12.97 -6.87
CA SER A 132 -10.31 14.41 -6.83
C SER A 132 -10.43 14.94 -5.40
N PHE A 133 -10.77 14.08 -4.42
CA PHE A 133 -10.80 14.47 -3.02
C PHE A 133 -9.41 14.85 -2.50
N LYS A 134 -9.30 16.05 -1.93
CA LYS A 134 -8.03 16.54 -1.37
C LYS A 134 -7.57 15.66 -0.20
N GLY A 135 -6.55 14.86 -0.43
CA GLY A 135 -5.99 13.93 0.57
C GLY A 135 -6.15 12.45 0.21
N ILE A 136 -6.88 12.13 -0.85
CA ILE A 136 -6.95 10.79 -1.42
C ILE A 136 -5.96 10.72 -2.60
N GLY A 137 -4.81 10.09 -2.36
CA GLY A 137 -3.81 9.83 -3.39
C GLY A 137 -4.05 8.49 -4.10
N PRO A 138 -3.19 8.14 -5.09
CA PRO A 138 -3.31 6.89 -5.84
C PRO A 138 -3.35 5.64 -4.96
N TYR A 139 -2.56 5.60 -3.87
CA TYR A 139 -2.58 4.49 -2.92
C TYR A 139 -3.93 4.38 -2.21
N THR A 140 -4.42 5.49 -1.61
CA THR A 140 -5.68 5.48 -0.85
C THR A 140 -6.87 5.17 -1.75
N ALA A 141 -6.90 5.71 -2.97
CA ALA A 141 -7.92 5.38 -3.96
C ALA A 141 -7.90 3.88 -4.31
N GLY A 142 -6.72 3.31 -4.63
CA GLY A 142 -6.57 1.88 -4.90
C GLY A 142 -6.97 1.00 -3.70
N ALA A 143 -6.65 1.43 -2.48
CA ALA A 143 -7.06 0.75 -1.25
C ALA A 143 -8.59 0.75 -1.09
N LEU A 144 -9.24 1.89 -1.25
CA LEU A 144 -10.72 2.00 -1.22
C LEU A 144 -11.37 1.13 -2.30
N MET A 145 -10.88 1.21 -3.54
CA MET A 145 -11.37 0.37 -4.64
C MET A 145 -11.25 -1.12 -4.31
N SER A 146 -10.10 -1.54 -3.73
CA SER A 146 -9.85 -2.94 -3.40
C SER A 146 -10.58 -3.40 -2.14
N PHE A 147 -10.57 -2.60 -1.07
CA PHE A 147 -11.00 -3.05 0.26
C PHE A 147 -12.47 -2.75 0.53
N ALA A 148 -12.97 -1.59 0.11
CA ALA A 148 -14.36 -1.21 0.28
C ALA A 148 -15.23 -1.69 -0.90
N PHE A 149 -14.84 -1.38 -2.11
CA PHE A 149 -15.65 -1.66 -3.30
C PHE A 149 -15.38 -3.02 -3.94
N ARG A 150 -14.48 -3.83 -3.37
CA ARG A 150 -14.12 -5.17 -3.85
C ARG A 150 -13.72 -5.23 -5.32
N ARG A 151 -13.21 -4.10 -5.85
CA ARG A 151 -12.71 -4.01 -7.22
C ARG A 151 -11.28 -4.52 -7.32
N ARG A 152 -10.90 -4.98 -8.49
CA ARG A 152 -9.51 -5.32 -8.80
C ARG A 152 -8.72 -4.03 -9.02
N ALA A 153 -8.06 -3.53 -7.99
CA ALA A 153 -7.25 -2.32 -8.04
C ALA A 153 -5.84 -2.58 -7.49
N PRO A 154 -4.79 -2.00 -8.10
CA PRO A 154 -3.44 -2.05 -7.56
C PRO A 154 -3.30 -1.11 -6.36
N ILE A 155 -2.39 -1.46 -5.45
CA ILE A 155 -1.91 -0.60 -4.37
C ILE A 155 -0.38 -0.55 -4.40
N LEU A 156 0.19 0.57 -3.93
CA LEU A 156 1.64 0.70 -3.82
C LEU A 156 1.99 1.61 -2.63
N ASP A 157 2.06 1.02 -1.44
CA ASP A 157 2.66 1.63 -0.26
C ASP A 157 4.17 1.31 -0.18
N THR A 158 4.83 1.71 0.89
CA THR A 158 6.25 1.44 1.11
C THR A 158 6.57 -0.04 1.27
N ASN A 159 5.66 -0.84 1.84
CA ASN A 159 5.81 -2.27 2.01
C ASN A 159 5.67 -3.00 0.67
N VAL A 160 4.61 -2.71 -0.06
CA VAL A 160 4.34 -3.28 -1.39
C VAL A 160 5.46 -2.93 -2.36
N ALA A 161 5.88 -1.66 -2.39
CA ALA A 161 6.97 -1.19 -3.25
C ALA A 161 8.27 -1.95 -2.95
N ARG A 162 8.63 -2.13 -1.68
CA ARG A 162 9.81 -2.88 -1.26
C ARG A 162 9.76 -4.35 -1.64
N VAL A 163 8.61 -5.02 -1.42
CA VAL A 163 8.44 -6.43 -1.80
C VAL A 163 8.57 -6.60 -3.30
N LEU A 164 7.84 -5.82 -4.10
CA LEU A 164 7.88 -5.90 -5.56
C LEU A 164 9.28 -5.55 -6.10
N PHE A 165 9.92 -4.52 -5.54
CA PHE A 165 11.28 -4.14 -5.91
C PHE A 165 12.24 -5.29 -5.67
N ARG A 166 12.29 -5.84 -4.45
CA ARG A 166 13.23 -6.91 -4.10
C ARG A 166 12.99 -8.21 -4.86
N VAL A 167 11.73 -8.61 -5.02
CA VAL A 167 11.40 -9.89 -5.66
C VAL A 167 11.51 -9.80 -7.18
N ILE A 168 11.04 -8.71 -7.80
CA ILE A 168 10.90 -8.62 -9.25
C ILE A 168 12.06 -7.85 -9.90
N VAL A 169 12.51 -6.76 -9.29
CA VAL A 169 13.54 -5.87 -9.89
C VAL A 169 14.94 -6.23 -9.43
N GLY A 170 15.13 -6.34 -8.14
CA GLY A 170 16.36 -6.76 -7.46
C GLY A 170 17.40 -5.64 -7.27
N ARG A 171 17.51 -4.68 -8.20
CA ARG A 171 18.55 -3.63 -8.19
C ARG A 171 18.00 -2.28 -8.65
N GLY A 172 18.63 -1.20 -8.18
CA GLY A 172 18.35 0.18 -8.60
C GLY A 172 17.82 1.07 -7.48
N ASP A 173 17.49 2.30 -7.80
CA ASP A 173 16.99 3.28 -6.83
C ASP A 173 15.46 3.21 -6.70
N LEU A 174 14.98 2.64 -5.58
CA LEU A 174 13.56 2.55 -5.24
C LEU A 174 12.89 3.93 -5.10
N LYS A 175 13.66 4.98 -4.78
CA LYS A 175 13.12 6.32 -4.58
C LYS A 175 12.89 7.08 -5.89
N SER A 176 13.53 6.65 -6.98
CA SER A 176 13.42 7.34 -8.26
C SER A 176 11.99 7.31 -8.82
N HIS A 177 11.57 8.40 -9.47
CA HIS A 177 10.27 8.50 -10.13
C HIS A 177 10.06 7.42 -11.20
N ARG A 178 11.14 7.07 -11.93
CA ARG A 178 11.11 6.00 -12.94
C ARG A 178 10.76 4.65 -12.29
N MET A 179 11.41 4.31 -11.17
CA MET A 179 11.16 3.07 -10.43
C MET A 179 9.75 3.04 -9.86
N LYS A 180 9.30 4.12 -9.23
CA LYS A 180 7.93 4.20 -8.68
C LYS A 180 6.87 3.99 -9.77
N ARG A 181 7.00 4.63 -10.93
CA ARG A 181 6.09 4.39 -12.07
C ARG A 181 6.11 2.95 -12.54
N HIS A 182 7.30 2.34 -12.61
CA HIS A 182 7.44 0.93 -12.98
C HIS A 182 6.77 0.00 -11.96
N LEU A 183 6.98 0.22 -10.66
CA LEU A 183 6.37 -0.59 -9.60
C LEU A 183 4.84 -0.47 -9.57
N TRP A 184 4.25 0.68 -9.93
CA TRP A 184 2.82 0.79 -10.14
C TRP A 184 2.33 -0.12 -11.26
N LYS A 185 3.03 -0.15 -12.41
CA LYS A 185 2.72 -1.09 -13.51
C LYS A 185 2.85 -2.54 -13.06
N VAL A 186 3.94 -2.87 -12.36
CA VAL A 186 4.14 -4.21 -11.81
C VAL A 186 3.02 -4.56 -10.82
N SER A 187 2.66 -3.67 -9.91
CA SER A 187 1.54 -3.89 -8.98
C SER A 187 0.25 -4.21 -9.72
N ALA A 188 -0.12 -3.44 -10.74
CA ALA A 188 -1.31 -3.69 -11.56
C ALA A 188 -1.28 -5.07 -12.24
N LEU A 189 -0.11 -5.49 -12.75
CA LEU A 189 0.09 -6.81 -13.34
C LEU A 189 0.00 -7.93 -12.30
N MET A 190 0.39 -7.65 -11.04
CA MET A 190 0.45 -8.66 -9.98
C MET A 190 -0.89 -8.92 -9.30
N VAL A 191 -1.84 -7.98 -9.27
CA VAL A 191 -3.16 -8.19 -8.67
C VAL A 191 -3.93 -9.25 -9.48
N PRO A 192 -4.38 -10.38 -8.88
CA PRO A 192 -5.15 -11.41 -9.57
C PRO A 192 -6.60 -10.96 -9.81
N HIS A 193 -7.31 -11.65 -10.72
CA HIS A 193 -8.75 -11.42 -10.92
C HIS A 193 -9.59 -11.94 -9.76
N ARG A 194 -9.23 -13.09 -9.19
CA ARG A 194 -9.86 -13.66 -8.00
C ARG A 194 -8.99 -13.39 -6.78
N ARG A 195 -9.61 -13.15 -5.62
CA ARG A 195 -8.90 -12.87 -4.36
C ARG A 195 -8.03 -11.59 -4.41
N ALA A 196 -8.45 -10.55 -5.16
CA ALA A 196 -7.69 -9.29 -5.26
C ALA A 196 -7.55 -8.60 -3.89
N PHE A 197 -8.60 -8.60 -3.08
CA PHE A 197 -8.57 -8.12 -1.70
C PHE A 197 -7.50 -8.84 -0.87
N ASP A 198 -7.56 -10.18 -0.82
CA ASP A 198 -6.61 -10.99 -0.04
C ASP A 198 -5.18 -10.77 -0.51
N PHE A 199 -4.99 -10.66 -1.84
CA PHE A 199 -3.66 -10.42 -2.41
C PHE A 199 -3.06 -9.10 -1.96
N ASN A 200 -3.85 -8.02 -1.97
CA ASN A 200 -3.39 -6.70 -1.54
C ASN A 200 -3.11 -6.68 -0.03
N GLN A 201 -3.96 -7.29 0.79
CA GLN A 201 -3.68 -7.44 2.23
C GLN A 201 -2.45 -8.31 2.48
N ALA A 202 -2.31 -9.40 1.72
CA ALA A 202 -1.19 -10.34 1.85
C ALA A 202 0.17 -9.67 1.55
N ILE A 203 0.27 -8.88 0.48
CA ILE A 203 1.54 -8.24 0.13
C ILE A 203 1.94 -7.15 1.12
N MET A 204 0.97 -6.44 1.70
CA MET A 204 1.21 -5.48 2.77
C MET A 204 1.74 -6.20 4.02
N ASP A 205 1.08 -7.27 4.46
CA ASP A 205 1.49 -8.06 5.62
C ASP A 205 2.85 -8.72 5.39
N PHE A 206 3.08 -9.28 4.21
CA PHE A 206 4.36 -9.86 3.87
C PHE A 206 5.51 -8.86 3.96
N GLY A 207 5.28 -7.63 3.49
CA GLY A 207 6.22 -6.54 3.63
C GLY A 207 6.46 -6.12 5.08
N ALA A 208 5.43 -6.14 5.91
CA ALA A 208 5.52 -5.75 7.31
C ALA A 208 6.16 -6.84 8.22
N LEU A 209 5.89 -8.13 7.95
CA LEU A 209 6.22 -9.24 8.84
C LEU A 209 7.44 -10.07 8.40
N VAL A 210 7.68 -10.16 7.08
CA VAL A 210 8.73 -11.01 6.48
C VAL A 210 9.77 -10.15 5.76
N CYS A 211 9.36 -9.43 4.71
CA CYS A 211 10.26 -8.62 3.89
C CYS A 211 10.43 -7.22 4.49
N THR A 212 10.85 -7.14 5.74
CA THR A 212 11.02 -5.89 6.49
C THR A 212 12.12 -5.01 5.89
N ALA A 213 12.11 -3.70 6.24
CA ALA A 213 13.02 -2.74 5.63
C ALA A 213 14.50 -3.05 5.95
N ARG A 214 14.84 -3.18 7.23
CA ARG A 214 16.22 -3.29 7.70
C ARG A 214 16.71 -4.73 7.87
N ARG A 215 15.88 -5.63 8.38
CA ARG A 215 16.22 -7.02 8.71
C ARG A 215 15.15 -7.97 8.16
N PRO A 216 15.10 -8.20 6.84
CA PRO A 216 14.16 -9.15 6.27
C PRO A 216 14.51 -10.58 6.70
N LYS A 217 13.48 -11.41 6.91
CA LYS A 217 13.61 -12.80 7.30
C LYS A 217 13.85 -13.69 6.08
N CYS A 218 15.01 -13.55 5.43
CA CYS A 218 15.28 -14.16 4.12
C CYS A 218 15.44 -15.69 4.18
N GLU A 219 16.01 -16.25 5.25
CA GLU A 219 16.26 -17.71 5.39
C GLU A 219 14.95 -18.51 5.37
N GLY A 220 13.92 -18.05 6.07
CA GLY A 220 12.58 -18.67 6.07
C GLY A 220 11.61 -18.10 5.06
N CYS A 221 12.06 -17.26 4.12
CA CYS A 221 11.20 -16.55 3.20
C CYS A 221 10.65 -17.47 2.09
N PRO A 222 9.30 -17.63 1.96
CA PRO A 222 8.73 -18.48 0.91
C PRO A 222 8.99 -17.95 -0.51
N MET A 223 9.47 -16.70 -0.64
CA MET A 223 9.81 -16.07 -1.92
C MET A 223 11.28 -16.20 -2.29
N SER A 224 12.17 -16.77 -1.44
CA SER A 224 13.62 -16.83 -1.66
C SER A 224 13.99 -17.39 -3.03
N GLY A 225 13.39 -18.50 -3.46
CA GLY A 225 13.63 -19.16 -4.73
C GLY A 225 13.14 -18.41 -5.99
N MET A 226 12.55 -17.21 -5.85
CA MET A 226 12.17 -16.33 -6.96
C MET A 226 12.61 -14.87 -6.72
N CYS A 227 13.22 -14.57 -5.59
CA CYS A 227 13.58 -13.21 -5.19
C CYS A 227 14.90 -12.80 -5.86
N ARG A 228 14.86 -11.73 -6.64
CA ARG A 228 16.08 -11.21 -7.32
C ARG A 228 17.06 -10.52 -6.39
N ALA A 229 16.61 -10.12 -5.19
CA ALA A 229 17.49 -9.57 -4.16
C ALA A 229 17.94 -10.61 -3.13
N TYR A 230 17.75 -11.91 -3.37
CA TYR A 230 18.19 -12.94 -2.45
C TYR A 230 19.60 -13.47 -2.81
N PRO A 231 20.49 -13.68 -1.83
CA PRO A 231 20.40 -13.23 -0.44
C PRO A 231 20.46 -11.69 -0.34
N PHE A 232 19.62 -11.11 0.54
CA PHE A 232 19.57 -9.67 0.72
C PHE A 232 20.75 -9.19 1.56
N ASP A 233 21.59 -8.32 0.97
CA ASP A 233 22.67 -7.63 1.66
C ASP A 233 22.29 -6.17 1.93
N PRO A 234 22.11 -5.78 3.20
CA PRO A 234 21.81 -4.38 3.55
C PRO A 234 22.97 -3.41 3.26
N ALA A 235 24.21 -3.91 3.10
CA ALA A 235 25.39 -3.09 2.79
C ALA A 235 25.52 -2.80 1.29
N SER A 236 24.79 -3.49 0.42
CA SER A 236 24.90 -3.35 -1.04
C SER A 236 24.39 -2.01 -1.60
N GLY A 237 23.94 -1.08 -0.77
CA GLY A 237 23.35 0.22 -1.19
C GLY A 237 21.94 0.13 -1.76
N ASP A 238 21.44 -1.06 -2.03
CA ASP A 238 20.10 -1.33 -2.58
C ASP A 238 19.00 -1.42 -1.50
N ALA A 239 19.36 -1.15 -0.23
CA ALA A 239 18.39 -1.12 0.86
C ALA A 239 17.57 0.17 0.79
N PRO A 240 16.24 0.11 0.65
CA PRO A 240 15.39 1.27 0.85
C PRO A 240 15.51 1.70 2.32
N ARG A 241 16.10 2.89 2.53
CA ARG A 241 16.14 3.54 3.85
C ARG A 241 14.77 4.05 4.25
#